data_195f912575b91780ac519a5e500b3fdb
#
_entry.id   195f912575b91780ac519a5e500b3fdb
#
_cell.length_a   1.000
_cell.length_b   1.000
_cell.length_c   1.000
_cell.angle_alpha   90.00
_cell.angle_beta   90.00
_cell.angle_gamma   90.00
#
_symmetry.space_group_name_H-M   'P 1'
#
loop_
_entity.id
_entity.type
_entity.pdbx_description
1 polymer ?
#
loop_
_entity_poly.entity_id
_entity_poly.type
_entity_poly.pdbx_seq_one_letter_code
_entity_poly.pdbx_strand_id
1 'polypeptide(L)'
;MEKGIIITLPHHDDTTEYLSQWSFEIIEKADEKSIKVKKLEGEEANKETFEKVVKKLDYNMLIFNGHGSDKLIYGHNNNIIIEEGINENLLKDRIVYARSCESASSLGDKSTKSAEGCFIGYDQPFMFYVDSNWISNPKKDKVAELFLSSSNQIS
;
A
#
# COMPACT_ATOMS: atom_id res chain seq x y z
N MET A 1 -10.23 -15.49 7.86
CA MET A 1 -9.93 -14.56 6.74
C MET A 1 -9.86 -15.31 5.43
N GLU A 2 -10.34 -14.69 4.38
CA GLU A 2 -10.30 -15.24 3.02
C GLU A 2 -8.97 -14.85 2.34
N LYS A 3 -8.43 -15.74 1.49
CA LYS A 3 -7.25 -15.44 0.69
C LYS A 3 -7.59 -14.37 -0.36
N GLY A 4 -7.02 -13.21 -0.23
CA GLY A 4 -7.25 -12.09 -1.14
C GLY A 4 -6.45 -10.87 -0.72
N ILE A 5 -6.41 -9.87 -1.59
CA ILE A 5 -5.63 -8.64 -1.46
C ILE A 5 -6.57 -7.44 -1.52
N ILE A 6 -6.42 -6.50 -0.58
CA ILE A 6 -6.93 -5.14 -0.70
C ILE A 6 -5.73 -4.24 -0.96
N ILE A 7 -5.76 -3.49 -2.05
CA ILE A 7 -4.67 -2.60 -2.46
C ILE A 7 -5.16 -1.17 -2.67
N THR A 8 -4.45 -0.19 -2.08
CA THR A 8 -4.73 1.24 -2.31
C THR A 8 -3.91 1.76 -3.48
N LEU A 9 -4.54 2.53 -4.35
CA LEU A 9 -3.96 3.09 -5.57
C LEU A 9 -4.25 4.59 -5.67
N PRO A 10 -3.70 5.42 -4.76
CA PRO A 10 -3.82 6.88 -4.88
C PRO A 10 -3.02 7.39 -6.07
N HIS A 11 -3.44 8.51 -6.65
CA HIS A 11 -2.77 9.11 -7.83
C HIS A 11 -2.97 10.63 -7.89
N HIS A 12 -2.72 11.31 -6.77
CA HIS A 12 -2.91 12.77 -6.66
C HIS A 12 -1.62 13.57 -6.81
N ASP A 13 -0.47 12.91 -6.85
CA ASP A 13 0.84 13.48 -7.14
C ASP A 13 1.73 12.47 -7.87
N ASP A 14 2.92 12.90 -8.33
CA ASP A 14 3.83 12.05 -9.10
C ASP A 14 4.22 10.79 -8.33
N THR A 15 4.51 10.91 -7.03
CA THR A 15 4.91 9.78 -6.19
C THR A 15 3.81 8.72 -6.13
N THR A 16 2.59 9.12 -5.82
CA THR A 16 1.46 8.21 -5.71
C THR A 16 1.05 7.61 -7.06
N GLU A 17 1.16 8.39 -8.13
CA GLU A 17 0.94 7.91 -9.50
C GLU A 17 1.94 6.80 -9.87
N TYR A 18 3.24 7.00 -9.62
CA TYR A 18 4.26 5.98 -9.86
C TYR A 18 4.00 4.71 -9.06
N LEU A 19 3.75 4.82 -7.76
CA LEU A 19 3.45 3.68 -6.90
C LEU A 19 2.24 2.89 -7.40
N SER A 20 1.18 3.58 -7.78
CA SER A 20 -0.05 2.97 -8.27
C SER A 20 0.12 2.29 -9.64
N GLN A 21 0.78 2.94 -10.59
CA GLN A 21 1.06 2.37 -11.91
C GLN A 21 1.93 1.11 -11.81
N TRP A 22 3.00 1.13 -11.02
CA TRP A 22 3.86 -0.03 -10.82
C TRP A 22 3.20 -1.16 -10.02
N SER A 23 2.17 -0.88 -9.24
CA SER A 23 1.38 -1.88 -8.52
C SER A 23 0.58 -2.81 -9.44
N PHE A 24 0.33 -2.43 -10.69
CA PHE A 24 -0.37 -3.30 -11.62
C PHE A 24 0.38 -4.61 -11.88
N GLU A 25 1.70 -4.65 -11.75
CA GLU A 25 2.47 -5.91 -11.80
C GLU A 25 2.07 -6.87 -10.68
N ILE A 26 1.79 -6.36 -9.49
CA ILE A 26 1.31 -7.17 -8.35
C ILE A 26 -0.07 -7.72 -8.66
N ILE A 27 -0.95 -6.86 -9.20
CA ILE A 27 -2.33 -7.23 -9.54
C ILE A 27 -2.35 -8.32 -10.63
N GLU A 28 -1.53 -8.17 -11.66
CA GLU A 28 -1.39 -9.16 -12.73
C GLU A 28 -0.91 -10.50 -12.20
N LYS A 29 0.12 -10.51 -11.35
CA LYS A 29 0.61 -11.74 -10.70
C LYS A 29 -0.43 -12.39 -9.79
N ALA A 30 -1.24 -11.59 -9.09
CA ALA A 30 -2.33 -12.10 -8.27
C ALA A 30 -3.41 -12.77 -9.14
N ASP A 31 -3.77 -12.16 -10.26
CA ASP A 31 -4.74 -12.68 -11.23
C ASP A 31 -4.25 -14.02 -11.83
N GLU A 32 -2.99 -14.09 -12.27
CA GLU A 32 -2.36 -15.34 -12.74
C GLU A 32 -2.45 -16.48 -11.72
N LYS A 33 -2.42 -16.15 -10.43
CA LYS A 33 -2.54 -17.10 -9.31
C LYS A 33 -3.98 -17.30 -8.82
N SER A 34 -4.96 -16.71 -9.51
CA SER A 34 -6.38 -16.72 -9.11
C SER A 34 -6.61 -16.18 -7.69
N ILE A 35 -5.81 -15.20 -7.27
CA ILE A 35 -5.97 -14.48 -6.00
C ILE A 35 -6.86 -13.26 -6.25
N LYS A 36 -7.95 -13.16 -5.50
CA LYS A 36 -8.86 -12.03 -5.60
C LYS A 36 -8.19 -10.72 -5.16
N VAL A 37 -8.38 -9.66 -5.93
CA VAL A 37 -7.86 -8.33 -5.61
C VAL A 37 -9.00 -7.31 -5.58
N LYS A 38 -9.15 -6.60 -4.47
CA LYS A 38 -9.97 -5.39 -4.38
C LYS A 38 -9.07 -4.17 -4.46
N LYS A 39 -9.20 -3.42 -5.54
CA LYS A 39 -8.53 -2.14 -5.74
C LYS A 39 -9.35 -1.02 -5.11
N LEU A 40 -8.67 -0.10 -4.43
CA LEU A 40 -9.19 1.19 -3.98
C LEU A 40 -8.44 2.28 -4.73
N GLU A 41 -8.97 2.69 -5.87
CA GLU A 41 -8.33 3.63 -6.80
C GLU A 41 -8.77 5.07 -6.55
N GLY A 42 -7.82 6.01 -6.63
CA GLY A 42 -8.11 7.44 -6.49
C GLY A 42 -8.88 7.72 -5.21
N GLU A 43 -10.00 8.42 -5.34
CA GLU A 43 -10.83 8.82 -4.19
C GLU A 43 -11.40 7.64 -3.37
N GLU A 44 -11.45 6.43 -3.91
CA GLU A 44 -11.78 5.25 -3.11
C GLU A 44 -10.69 4.90 -2.07
N ALA A 45 -9.46 5.37 -2.25
CA ALA A 45 -8.37 5.23 -1.29
C ALA A 45 -8.52 6.24 -0.15
N ASN A 46 -9.58 6.11 0.65
CA ASN A 46 -9.91 6.91 1.82
C ASN A 46 -10.31 6.02 3.00
N LYS A 47 -10.36 6.59 4.19
CA LYS A 47 -10.63 5.88 5.45
C LYS A 47 -11.97 5.14 5.43
N GLU A 48 -13.05 5.83 5.08
CA GLU A 48 -14.42 5.27 5.12
C GLU A 48 -14.56 4.06 4.20
N THR A 49 -14.11 4.20 2.95
CA THR A 49 -14.16 3.12 1.97
C THR A 49 -13.27 1.95 2.39
N PHE A 50 -12.05 2.23 2.85
CA PHE A 50 -11.13 1.19 3.34
C PHE A 50 -11.73 0.40 4.51
N GLU A 51 -12.21 1.07 5.55
CA GLU A 51 -12.80 0.42 6.72
C GLU A 51 -14.01 -0.45 6.36
N LYS A 52 -14.87 0.03 5.47
CA LYS A 52 -16.02 -0.72 4.97
C LYS A 52 -15.60 -1.96 4.19
N VAL A 53 -14.61 -1.81 3.32
CA VAL A 53 -14.14 -2.90 2.45
C VAL A 53 -13.41 -3.96 3.26
N VAL A 54 -12.50 -3.59 4.16
CA VAL A 54 -11.72 -4.56 4.96
C VAL A 54 -12.60 -5.39 5.88
N LYS A 55 -13.65 -4.78 6.46
CA LYS A 55 -14.62 -5.50 7.30
C LYS A 55 -15.53 -6.43 6.47
N LYS A 56 -15.87 -6.03 5.25
CA LYS A 56 -16.77 -6.82 4.38
C LYS A 56 -16.09 -8.01 3.73
N LEU A 57 -14.86 -7.81 3.20
CA LEU A 57 -14.17 -8.84 2.42
C LEU A 57 -13.31 -9.76 3.28
N ASP A 58 -12.87 -9.27 4.41
CA ASP A 58 -12.00 -9.97 5.37
C ASP A 58 -10.80 -10.67 4.71
N TYR A 59 -10.16 -10.00 3.73
CA TYR A 59 -9.00 -10.50 3.03
C TYR A 59 -7.76 -10.46 3.93
N ASN A 60 -6.88 -11.44 3.75
CA ASN A 60 -5.72 -11.65 4.61
C ASN A 60 -4.49 -10.82 4.23
N MET A 61 -4.49 -10.10 3.10
CA MET A 61 -3.38 -9.24 2.69
C MET A 61 -3.84 -7.82 2.37
N LEU A 62 -3.09 -6.85 2.89
CA LEU A 62 -3.31 -5.43 2.66
C LEU A 62 -2.04 -4.82 2.05
N ILE A 63 -2.18 -4.10 0.94
CA ILE A 63 -1.08 -3.37 0.31
C ILE A 63 -1.44 -1.89 0.26
N PHE A 64 -0.59 -1.08 0.88
CA PHE A 64 -0.75 0.36 0.91
C PHE A 64 0.32 1.02 0.04
N ASN A 65 -0.14 1.92 -0.82
CA ASN A 65 0.70 2.81 -1.62
C ASN A 65 0.39 4.25 -1.25
N GLY A 66 1.41 5.05 -1.05
CA GLY A 66 1.21 6.47 -0.81
C GLY A 66 2.16 7.03 0.24
N HIS A 67 1.84 8.23 0.70
CA HIS A 67 2.60 8.87 1.76
C HIS A 67 2.33 8.22 3.13
N GLY A 68 3.22 8.47 4.07
CA GLY A 68 3.09 7.96 5.43
C GLY A 68 3.95 8.73 6.42
N SER A 69 3.78 8.38 7.67
CA SER A 69 4.65 8.78 8.78
C SER A 69 4.80 7.60 9.73
N ASP A 70 5.49 7.81 10.84
CA ASP A 70 5.65 6.79 11.89
C ASP A 70 4.31 6.24 12.43
N LYS A 71 3.22 7.03 12.34
CA LYS A 71 1.90 6.73 12.92
C LYS A 71 0.74 6.69 11.91
N LEU A 72 1.00 7.07 10.66
CA LEU A 72 -0.06 7.31 9.67
C LEU A 72 0.27 6.64 8.32
N ILE A 73 -0.78 6.13 7.68
CA ILE A 73 -0.77 5.80 6.25
C ILE A 73 -1.83 6.66 5.57
N TYR A 74 -1.41 7.35 4.50
CA TYR A 74 -2.28 8.21 3.71
C TYR A 74 -2.75 7.52 2.42
N GLY A 75 -3.93 7.90 1.98
CA GLY A 75 -4.49 7.54 0.68
C GLY A 75 -4.51 8.73 -0.28
N HIS A 76 -5.54 8.78 -1.12
CA HIS A 76 -5.69 9.83 -2.13
C HIS A 76 -5.90 11.20 -1.48
N ASN A 77 -5.28 12.25 -2.07
CA ASN A 77 -5.29 13.61 -1.54
C ASN A 77 -4.84 13.71 -0.07
N ASN A 78 -3.90 12.83 0.34
CA ASN A 78 -3.41 12.75 1.72
C ASN A 78 -4.52 12.53 2.77
N ASN A 79 -5.64 11.91 2.38
CA ASN A 79 -6.62 11.42 3.35
C ASN A 79 -6.00 10.34 4.22
N ILE A 80 -6.10 10.46 5.53
CA ILE A 80 -5.61 9.42 6.44
C ILE A 80 -6.46 8.16 6.25
N ILE A 81 -5.82 7.02 5.98
CA ILE A 81 -6.48 5.71 5.90
C ILE A 81 -6.30 4.96 7.23
N ILE A 82 -5.06 4.88 7.70
CA ILE A 82 -4.72 4.23 8.98
C ILE A 82 -4.07 5.26 9.90
N GLU A 83 -4.50 5.23 11.15
CA GLU A 83 -3.98 6.08 12.22
C GLU A 83 -3.78 5.24 13.48
N GLU A 84 -2.57 5.29 14.02
CA GLU A 84 -2.22 4.63 15.28
C GLU A 84 -3.08 5.16 16.44
N GLY A 85 -3.64 4.24 17.21
CA GLY A 85 -4.55 4.54 18.33
C GLY A 85 -6.02 4.76 17.90
N ILE A 86 -6.31 4.71 16.61
CA ILE A 86 -7.68 4.92 16.09
C ILE A 86 -8.21 3.67 15.38
N ASN A 87 -7.50 3.17 14.36
CA ASN A 87 -7.98 2.04 13.56
C ASN A 87 -6.88 1.05 13.11
N GLU A 88 -5.70 1.10 13.72
CA GLU A 88 -4.61 0.15 13.44
C GLU A 88 -4.99 -1.31 13.70
N ASN A 89 -6.01 -1.53 14.51
CA ASN A 89 -6.55 -2.88 14.75
C ASN A 89 -7.09 -3.56 13.48
N LEU A 90 -7.38 -2.80 12.43
CA LEU A 90 -7.78 -3.35 11.12
C LEU A 90 -6.62 -4.05 10.40
N LEU A 91 -5.39 -3.80 10.81
CA LEU A 91 -4.18 -4.44 10.27
C LEU A 91 -3.89 -5.80 10.93
N LYS A 92 -4.50 -6.04 12.08
CA LYS A 92 -4.24 -7.21 12.92
C LYS A 92 -4.52 -8.52 12.20
N ASP A 93 -3.65 -9.50 12.44
CA ASP A 93 -3.73 -10.87 11.90
C ASP A 93 -3.66 -10.96 10.36
N ARG A 94 -3.22 -9.88 9.70
CA ARG A 94 -3.06 -9.79 8.25
C ARG A 94 -1.59 -9.64 7.85
N ILE A 95 -1.31 -9.96 6.62
CA ILE A 95 -0.05 -9.60 5.97
C ILE A 95 -0.24 -8.17 5.45
N VAL A 96 0.51 -7.24 5.99
CA VAL A 96 0.49 -5.83 5.58
C VAL A 96 1.79 -5.51 4.85
N TYR A 97 1.70 -4.96 3.66
CA TYR A 97 2.82 -4.36 2.95
C TYR A 97 2.55 -2.89 2.69
N ALA A 98 3.33 -2.01 3.32
CA ALA A 98 3.17 -0.56 3.21
C ALA A 98 4.37 0.08 2.49
N ARG A 99 4.15 0.56 1.28
CA ARG A 99 5.08 1.43 0.54
C ARG A 99 4.78 2.87 0.88
N SER A 100 5.13 3.23 2.11
CA SER A 100 4.92 4.56 2.70
C SER A 100 6.06 4.87 3.68
N CYS A 101 6.40 6.14 3.81
CA CYS A 101 7.49 6.57 4.67
C CYS A 101 7.23 6.21 6.13
N GLU A 102 8.25 5.69 6.81
CA GLU A 102 8.36 5.52 8.28
C GLU A 102 7.25 4.67 8.94
N SER A 103 6.30 4.13 8.17
CA SER A 103 5.12 3.46 8.73
C SER A 103 5.43 2.14 9.47
N ALA A 104 6.61 1.57 9.28
CA ALA A 104 7.02 0.38 10.02
C ALA A 104 7.59 0.69 11.42
N SER A 105 7.94 1.96 11.73
CA SER A 105 8.58 2.31 12.99
C SER A 105 7.63 2.21 14.20
N SER A 106 6.55 2.96 14.25
CA SER A 106 5.60 2.93 15.36
C SER A 106 4.34 2.15 15.03
N LEU A 107 3.66 2.54 13.95
CA LEU A 107 2.41 1.91 13.52
C LEU A 107 2.57 0.40 13.23
N GLY A 108 3.63 0.02 12.50
CA GLY A 108 3.91 -1.37 12.19
C GLY A 108 4.18 -2.22 13.43
N ASP A 109 5.04 -1.73 14.34
CA ASP A 109 5.34 -2.41 15.61
C ASP A 109 4.06 -2.60 16.45
N LYS A 110 3.26 -1.56 16.58
CA LYS A 110 2.05 -1.60 17.39
C LYS A 110 0.97 -2.51 16.80
N SER A 111 0.81 -2.52 15.48
CA SER A 111 -0.22 -3.34 14.81
C SER A 111 0.05 -4.84 14.89
N THR A 112 1.33 -5.25 15.06
CA THR A 112 1.75 -6.66 15.09
C THR A 112 2.04 -7.19 16.49
N LYS A 113 2.12 -6.36 17.51
CA LYS A 113 2.62 -6.67 18.86
C LYS A 113 1.89 -7.82 19.60
N SER A 114 0.68 -8.18 19.17
CA SER A 114 -0.11 -9.28 19.76
C SER A 114 -0.94 -10.03 18.71
N ALA A 115 -0.43 -10.08 17.49
CA ALA A 115 -1.15 -10.59 16.33
C ALA A 115 -0.37 -11.72 15.64
N GLU A 116 -1.06 -12.57 14.89
CA GLU A 116 -0.46 -13.61 14.07
C GLU A 116 0.00 -13.11 12.69
N GLY A 117 -0.34 -11.86 12.35
CA GLY A 117 0.03 -11.20 11.09
C GLY A 117 1.47 -10.67 11.06
N CYS A 118 1.82 -10.01 9.98
CA CYS A 118 3.09 -9.31 9.85
C CYS A 118 2.90 -7.96 9.17
N PHE A 119 3.78 -7.01 9.51
CA PHE A 119 3.87 -5.72 8.85
C PHE A 119 5.22 -5.60 8.16
N ILE A 120 5.20 -5.45 6.86
CA ILE A 120 6.36 -5.19 6.01
C ILE A 120 6.28 -3.75 5.55
N GLY A 121 7.29 -2.95 5.85
CA GLY A 121 7.30 -1.53 5.50
C GLY A 121 8.68 -0.93 5.74
N TYR A 122 8.73 0.38 5.82
CA TYR A 122 9.97 1.15 5.95
C TYR A 122 9.96 1.93 7.27
N ASP A 123 11.07 1.88 7.99
CA ASP A 123 11.32 2.67 9.20
C ASP A 123 12.02 4.01 8.89
N GLN A 124 12.31 4.23 7.61
CA GLN A 124 12.89 5.45 7.04
C GLN A 124 12.02 5.95 5.89
N PRO A 125 12.27 7.15 5.34
CA PRO A 125 11.60 7.59 4.13
C PRO A 125 11.75 6.59 2.98
N PHE A 126 10.64 6.17 2.39
CA PHE A 126 10.66 5.38 1.18
C PHE A 126 10.88 6.29 -0.03
N MET A 127 12.06 6.21 -0.61
CA MET A 127 12.45 7.06 -1.74
C MET A 127 12.80 6.21 -2.97
N PHE A 128 12.44 6.72 -4.13
CA PHE A 128 12.86 6.19 -5.42
C PHE A 128 13.15 7.35 -6.39
N TYR A 129 13.95 7.08 -7.39
CA TYR A 129 14.29 8.07 -8.41
C TYR A 129 13.45 7.84 -9.67
N VAL A 130 13.18 8.91 -10.38
CA VAL A 130 12.42 8.93 -11.63
C VAL A 130 13.18 9.71 -12.71
N ASP A 131 12.97 9.35 -13.97
CA ASP A 131 13.36 10.17 -15.10
C ASP A 131 12.19 11.11 -15.46
N SER A 132 12.43 12.41 -15.35
CA SER A 132 11.42 13.45 -15.59
C SER A 132 10.76 13.39 -16.97
N ASN A 133 11.41 12.76 -17.96
CA ASN A 133 10.83 12.55 -19.29
C ASN A 133 9.65 11.56 -19.29
N TRP A 134 9.50 10.76 -18.24
CA TRP A 134 8.49 9.71 -18.16
C TRP A 134 7.39 9.93 -17.12
N ILE A 135 7.31 11.13 -16.51
CA ILE A 135 6.30 11.45 -15.49
C ILE A 135 4.88 11.19 -15.99
N SER A 136 4.59 11.48 -17.26
CA SER A 136 3.28 11.19 -17.86
C SER A 136 3.06 9.72 -18.26
N ASN A 137 4.09 8.88 -18.16
CA ASN A 137 4.01 7.44 -18.46
C ASN A 137 4.96 6.64 -17.58
N PRO A 138 4.66 6.52 -16.27
CA PRO A 138 5.54 5.91 -15.27
C PRO A 138 6.03 4.50 -15.60
N LYS A 139 5.24 3.71 -16.30
CA LYS A 139 5.60 2.32 -16.68
C LYS A 139 6.73 2.24 -17.70
N LYS A 140 7.05 3.32 -18.40
CA LYS A 140 8.19 3.39 -19.34
C LYS A 140 9.47 3.91 -18.68
N ASP A 141 9.40 4.35 -17.45
CA ASP A 141 10.53 4.89 -16.71
C ASP A 141 11.47 3.78 -16.23
N LYS A 142 12.62 3.63 -16.93
CA LYS A 142 13.61 2.62 -16.61
C LYS A 142 14.42 2.93 -15.33
N VAL A 143 14.45 4.18 -14.89
CA VAL A 143 15.06 4.55 -13.61
C VAL A 143 14.16 4.10 -12.47
N ALA A 144 12.88 4.46 -12.52
CA ALA A 144 11.90 4.04 -11.52
C ALA A 144 11.75 2.50 -11.46
N GLU A 145 11.86 1.80 -12.60
CA GLU A 145 11.80 0.34 -12.67
C GLU A 145 12.78 -0.34 -11.71
N LEU A 146 14.01 0.18 -11.58
CA LEU A 146 15.04 -0.39 -10.71
C LEU A 146 14.60 -0.45 -9.23
N PHE A 147 13.79 0.50 -8.81
CA PHE A 147 13.29 0.60 -7.43
C PHE A 147 11.93 -0.10 -7.27
N LEU A 148 10.99 0.22 -8.13
CA LEU A 148 9.59 -0.18 -7.96
C LEU A 148 9.31 -1.61 -8.38
N SER A 149 9.97 -2.13 -9.42
CA SER A 149 9.87 -3.54 -9.77
C SER A 149 10.51 -4.43 -8.69
N SER A 150 11.65 -4.02 -8.12
CA SER A 150 12.27 -4.72 -6.99
C SER A 150 11.36 -4.71 -5.75
N SER A 151 10.75 -3.57 -5.44
CA SER A 151 9.79 -3.43 -4.35
C SER A 151 8.56 -4.34 -4.54
N ASN A 152 8.13 -4.58 -5.79
CA ASN A 152 7.02 -5.49 -6.10
C ASN A 152 7.34 -6.97 -5.82
N GLN A 153 8.62 -7.35 -5.69
CA GLN A 153 8.97 -8.76 -5.38
C GLN A 153 8.68 -9.14 -3.93
N ILE A 154 8.42 -8.18 -3.06
CA ILE A 154 8.06 -8.41 -1.65
C ILE A 154 6.60 -8.88 -1.52
N SER A 155 5.75 -8.56 -2.49
CA SER A 155 4.30 -8.78 -2.46
C SER A 155 3.86 -10.17 -2.94
#